data_4116dd144dc7177a3c4bda0e86f4ae0c
#
_entry.id   4116dd144dc7177a3c4bda0e86f4ae0c
#
_cell.length_a   1.000
_cell.length_b   1.000
_cell.length_c   1.000
_cell.angle_alpha   90.00
_cell.angle_beta   90.00
_cell.angle_gamma   90.00
#
_symmetry.space_group_name_H-M   'P 1'
#
loop_
_entity.id
_entity.type
_entity.pdbx_description
1 polymer ?
#
loop_
_entity_poly.entity_id
_entity_poly.type
_entity_poly.pdbx_seq_one_letter_code
_entity_poly.pdbx_strand_id
1 'polypeptide(L)'
;DSIEATAGNTGLGLALVAAQKGYRLILIIPDKMSADKVRHLRALGAEIVLTRSDVPKGHPEYYQDMAERMAQEIPGAFWASQFDNPANPKAHEAGTGPEIWEQMDGDIDAFVAGVGSGGTISGVGRFLKSQNPEISIVAADP
;
A
#
# COMPACT_ATOMS: atom_id res chain seq x y z
N ASP A 1 -2.64 -12.65 12.67
CA ASP A 1 -2.94 -11.20 12.72
C ASP A 1 -2.12 -10.48 11.66
N SER A 2 -2.69 -9.45 11.03
CA SER A 2 -1.98 -8.58 10.08
C SER A 2 -2.03 -7.14 10.57
N ILE A 3 -0.93 -6.43 10.45
CA ILE A 3 -0.81 -5.03 10.89
C ILE A 3 -0.31 -4.20 9.73
N GLU A 4 -0.86 -3.00 9.54
CA GLU A 4 -0.36 -2.03 8.57
C GLU A 4 -0.54 -0.59 9.04
N ALA A 5 0.45 0.23 8.73
CA ALA A 5 0.43 1.67 8.87
C ALA A 5 -0.03 2.30 7.55
N THR A 6 -1.20 2.90 7.53
CA THR A 6 -1.77 3.43 6.29
C THR A 6 -2.56 4.71 6.51
N ALA A 7 -2.51 5.60 5.54
CA ALA A 7 -3.37 6.77 5.46
C ALA A 7 -4.36 6.70 4.29
N GLY A 8 -4.47 5.55 3.59
CA GLY A 8 -5.23 5.51 2.35
C GLY A 8 -5.73 4.13 1.91
N ASN A 9 -5.64 3.90 0.61
CA ASN A 9 -6.25 2.76 -0.08
C ASN A 9 -5.64 1.41 0.27
N THR A 10 -4.39 1.36 0.72
CA THR A 10 -3.75 0.11 1.17
C THR A 10 -4.53 -0.53 2.31
N GLY A 11 -4.98 0.27 3.29
CA GLY A 11 -5.82 -0.22 4.38
C GLY A 11 -7.14 -0.82 3.89
N LEU A 12 -7.76 -0.19 2.89
CA LEU A 12 -9.00 -0.69 2.29
C LEU A 12 -8.79 -2.03 1.57
N GLY A 13 -7.74 -2.14 0.76
CA GLY A 13 -7.38 -3.38 0.08
C GLY A 13 -7.10 -4.53 1.06
N LEU A 14 -6.32 -4.25 2.10
CA LEU A 14 -6.03 -5.22 3.16
C LEU A 14 -7.29 -5.62 3.94
N ALA A 15 -8.19 -4.68 4.22
CA ALA A 15 -9.43 -4.97 4.93
C ALA A 15 -10.34 -5.92 4.14
N LEU A 16 -10.47 -5.72 2.83
CA LEU A 16 -11.23 -6.61 1.95
C LEU A 16 -10.66 -8.03 1.95
N VAL A 17 -9.33 -8.16 1.79
CA VAL A 17 -8.67 -9.48 1.78
C VAL A 17 -8.74 -10.14 3.14
N ALA A 18 -8.52 -9.40 4.22
CA ALA A 18 -8.59 -9.93 5.59
C ALA A 18 -9.99 -10.43 5.93
N ALA A 19 -11.03 -9.67 5.59
CA ALA A 19 -12.41 -10.08 5.78
C ALA A 19 -12.74 -11.38 5.04
N GLN A 20 -12.30 -11.50 3.78
CA GLN A 20 -12.53 -12.69 2.96
C GLN A 20 -11.79 -13.93 3.51
N LYS A 21 -10.58 -13.75 4.04
CA LYS A 21 -9.71 -14.83 4.50
C LYS A 21 -9.87 -15.16 5.99
N GLY A 22 -10.67 -14.38 6.73
CA GLY A 22 -10.85 -14.54 8.17
C GLY A 22 -9.61 -14.12 8.99
N TYR A 23 -8.82 -13.18 8.48
CA TYR A 23 -7.67 -12.64 9.19
C TYR A 23 -8.08 -11.47 10.08
N ARG A 24 -7.53 -11.40 11.28
CA ARG A 24 -7.59 -10.20 12.11
C ARG A 24 -6.68 -9.14 11.51
N LEU A 25 -7.20 -7.96 11.26
CA LEU A 25 -6.45 -6.83 10.71
C LEU A 25 -6.46 -5.65 11.67
N ILE A 26 -5.28 -5.13 11.97
CA ILE A 26 -5.09 -3.92 12.76
C ILE A 26 -4.48 -2.85 11.86
N LEU A 27 -5.15 -1.72 11.74
CA LEU A 27 -4.69 -0.59 10.94
C LEU A 27 -4.32 0.58 11.85
N ILE A 28 -3.08 1.03 11.74
CA ILE A 28 -2.57 2.22 12.43
C ILE A 28 -2.75 3.42 11.50
N ILE A 29 -3.58 4.37 11.91
CA ILE A 29 -4.05 5.45 11.05
C ILE A 29 -3.79 6.81 11.71
N PRO A 30 -3.16 7.76 11.01
CA PRO A 30 -3.05 9.13 11.51
C PRO A 30 -4.42 9.77 11.76
N ASP A 31 -4.56 10.53 12.85
CA ASP A 31 -5.81 11.15 13.31
C ASP A 31 -6.42 12.17 12.32
N LYS A 32 -5.63 12.67 11.37
CA LYS A 32 -6.10 13.55 10.29
C LYS A 32 -6.91 12.85 9.20
N MET A 33 -6.99 11.52 9.21
CA MET A 33 -7.80 10.79 8.25
C MET A 33 -9.29 11.09 8.45
N SER A 34 -10.05 11.17 7.34
CA SER A 34 -11.48 11.45 7.41
C SER A 34 -12.24 10.39 8.21
N ALA A 35 -13.22 10.85 9.01
CA ALA A 35 -14.06 9.95 9.82
C ALA A 35 -14.82 8.93 8.97
N ASP A 36 -15.19 9.29 7.74
CA ASP A 36 -15.88 8.40 6.81
C ASP A 36 -15.01 7.21 6.38
N LYS A 37 -13.73 7.46 6.08
CA LYS A 37 -12.79 6.39 5.76
C LYS A 37 -12.57 5.46 6.95
N VAL A 38 -12.44 6.02 8.15
CA VAL A 38 -12.30 5.22 9.37
C VAL A 38 -13.55 4.35 9.61
N ARG A 39 -14.75 4.92 9.46
CA ARG A 39 -16.01 4.15 9.56
C ARG A 39 -16.08 3.02 8.55
N HIS A 40 -15.68 3.28 7.30
CA HIS A 40 -15.67 2.28 6.24
C HIS A 40 -14.75 1.11 6.57
N LEU A 41 -13.53 1.39 7.02
CA LEU A 41 -12.58 0.35 7.42
C LEU A 41 -13.07 -0.49 8.60
N ARG A 42 -13.70 0.14 9.60
CA ARG A 42 -14.35 -0.56 10.73
C ARG A 42 -15.51 -1.45 10.26
N ALA A 43 -16.31 -0.98 9.32
CA ALA A 43 -17.42 -1.76 8.74
C ALA A 43 -16.93 -3.02 8.01
N LEU A 44 -15.70 -3.01 7.49
CA LEU A 44 -15.03 -4.17 6.90
C LEU A 44 -14.37 -5.09 7.93
N GLY A 45 -14.51 -4.80 9.22
CA GLY A 45 -13.98 -5.62 10.30
C GLY A 45 -12.56 -5.29 10.74
N ALA A 46 -11.94 -4.23 10.24
CA ALA A 46 -10.61 -3.82 10.68
C ALA A 46 -10.66 -3.15 12.06
N GLU A 47 -9.70 -3.50 12.92
CA GLU A 47 -9.42 -2.78 14.16
C GLU A 47 -8.60 -1.52 13.82
N ILE A 48 -9.04 -0.38 14.32
CA ILE A 48 -8.40 0.90 14.02
C ILE A 48 -7.73 1.46 15.27
N VAL A 49 -6.44 1.71 15.17
CA VAL A 49 -5.65 2.45 16.16
C VAL A 49 -5.32 3.82 15.55
N LEU A 50 -5.89 4.87 16.14
CA LEU A 50 -5.58 6.24 15.74
C LEU A 50 -4.30 6.70 16.42
N THR A 51 -3.45 7.37 15.67
CA THR A 51 -2.19 7.94 16.16
C THR A 51 -2.03 9.39 15.74
N ARG A 52 -1.09 10.07 16.36
CA ARG A 52 -0.83 11.50 16.10
C ARG A 52 -0.26 11.69 14.70
N SER A 53 -0.80 12.67 13.97
CA SER A 53 -0.30 13.09 12.65
C SER A 53 0.73 14.22 12.72
N ASP A 54 0.93 14.82 13.89
CA ASP A 54 1.82 15.96 14.13
C ASP A 54 3.21 15.57 14.67
N VAL A 55 3.54 14.28 14.64
CA VAL A 55 4.82 13.75 15.11
C VAL A 55 5.68 13.24 13.96
N PRO A 56 7.01 13.44 13.99
CA PRO A 56 7.92 12.97 12.96
C PRO A 56 8.24 11.48 13.09
N LYS A 57 8.82 10.91 12.04
CA LYS A 57 9.40 9.56 12.07
C LYS A 57 10.41 9.44 13.20
N GLY A 58 10.40 8.32 13.91
CA GLY A 58 11.20 8.07 15.11
C GLY A 58 10.51 8.41 16.42
N HIS A 59 9.35 9.10 16.37
CA HIS A 59 8.52 9.31 17.55
C HIS A 59 7.69 8.04 17.83
N PRO A 60 7.50 7.62 19.12
CA PRO A 60 6.75 6.40 19.46
C PRO A 60 5.32 6.35 18.92
N GLU A 61 4.69 7.51 18.69
CA GLU A 61 3.35 7.65 18.13
C GLU A 61 3.34 7.93 16.62
N TYR A 62 4.50 7.88 15.95
CA TYR A 62 4.52 7.92 14.49
C TYR A 62 3.94 6.62 13.94
N TYR A 63 3.02 6.71 13.00
CA TYR A 63 2.17 5.58 12.59
C TYR A 63 2.95 4.35 12.10
N GLN A 64 4.06 4.53 11.39
CA GLN A 64 4.89 3.40 10.92
C GLN A 64 5.69 2.78 12.07
N ASP A 65 6.31 3.59 12.94
CA ASP A 65 7.06 3.10 14.10
C ASP A 65 6.14 2.35 15.09
N MET A 66 4.89 2.81 15.24
CA MET A 66 3.87 2.13 16.03
C MET A 66 3.48 0.78 15.42
N ALA A 67 3.29 0.70 14.10
CA ALA A 67 2.94 -0.55 13.42
C ALA A 67 4.06 -1.59 13.56
N GLU A 68 5.31 -1.19 13.38
CA GLU A 68 6.48 -2.05 13.57
C GLU A 68 6.55 -2.59 14.99
N ARG A 69 6.43 -1.72 16.00
CA ARG A 69 6.45 -2.11 17.41
C ARG A 69 5.30 -3.09 17.74
N MET A 70 4.09 -2.79 17.33
CA MET A 70 2.94 -3.67 17.58
C MET A 70 3.12 -5.04 16.92
N ALA A 71 3.73 -5.10 15.73
CA ALA A 71 4.02 -6.36 15.08
C ALA A 71 5.05 -7.21 15.85
N GLN A 72 5.98 -6.57 16.56
CA GLN A 72 6.95 -7.27 17.42
C GLN A 72 6.32 -7.73 18.74
N GLU A 73 5.38 -6.96 19.30
CA GLU A 73 4.73 -7.25 20.58
C GLU A 73 3.60 -8.29 20.47
N ILE A 74 2.92 -8.40 19.34
CA ILE A 74 1.80 -9.31 19.14
C ILE A 74 2.31 -10.65 18.57
N PRO A 75 2.22 -11.76 19.29
CA PRO A 75 2.70 -13.05 18.80
C PRO A 75 2.01 -13.48 17.50
N GLY A 76 2.81 -13.84 16.51
CA GLY A 76 2.32 -14.27 15.18
C GLY A 76 1.75 -13.15 14.32
N ALA A 77 1.97 -11.89 14.68
CA ALA A 77 1.60 -10.76 13.83
C ALA A 77 2.52 -10.63 12.62
N PHE A 78 1.93 -10.25 11.50
CA PHE A 78 2.63 -9.94 10.25
C PHE A 78 2.44 -8.46 9.93
N TRP A 79 3.54 -7.73 9.81
CA TRP A 79 3.51 -6.35 9.33
C TRP A 79 3.63 -6.33 7.81
N ALA A 80 2.59 -5.82 7.12
CA ALA A 80 2.58 -5.78 5.66
C ALA A 80 3.62 -4.80 5.08
N SER A 81 3.96 -3.73 5.81
CA SER A 81 5.07 -2.81 5.49
C SER A 81 5.12 -2.39 4.02
N GLN A 82 4.06 -1.73 3.53
CA GLN A 82 3.89 -1.41 2.12
C GLN A 82 5.07 -0.67 1.47
N PHE A 83 5.85 0.07 2.25
CA PHE A 83 6.99 0.85 1.74
C PHE A 83 8.24 -0.01 1.48
N ASP A 84 8.38 -1.14 2.17
CA ASP A 84 9.57 -1.99 2.11
C ASP A 84 9.27 -3.39 1.56
N ASN A 85 8.02 -3.82 1.59
CA ASN A 85 7.63 -5.16 1.18
C ASN A 85 7.72 -5.33 -0.35
N PRO A 86 8.58 -6.21 -0.86
CA PRO A 86 8.75 -6.45 -2.30
C PRO A 86 7.49 -7.04 -2.96
N ALA A 87 6.54 -7.57 -2.20
CA ALA A 87 5.26 -8.05 -2.72
C ALA A 87 4.45 -6.92 -3.37
N ASN A 88 4.59 -5.68 -2.89
CA ASN A 88 3.92 -4.51 -3.45
C ASN A 88 4.31 -4.30 -4.93
N PRO A 89 5.56 -3.99 -5.30
CA PRO A 89 5.91 -3.84 -6.72
C PRO A 89 5.76 -5.14 -7.52
N LYS A 90 6.00 -6.31 -6.93
CA LYS A 90 5.81 -7.59 -7.63
C LYS A 90 4.36 -7.83 -8.06
N ALA A 91 3.38 -7.43 -7.27
CA ALA A 91 1.97 -7.54 -7.65
C ALA A 91 1.64 -6.71 -8.90
N HIS A 92 2.20 -5.51 -9.00
CA HIS A 92 2.02 -4.64 -10.17
C HIS A 92 2.82 -5.12 -11.39
N GLU A 93 3.99 -5.72 -11.20
CA GLU A 93 4.79 -6.31 -12.26
C GLU A 93 4.09 -7.54 -12.87
N ALA A 94 3.44 -8.36 -12.03
CA ALA A 94 2.77 -9.59 -12.45
C ALA A 94 1.32 -9.39 -12.91
N GLY A 95 0.65 -8.31 -12.52
CA GLY A 95 -0.76 -8.05 -12.80
C GLY A 95 -0.99 -6.74 -13.55
N THR A 96 -0.88 -5.62 -12.88
CA THR A 96 -1.21 -4.28 -13.44
C THR A 96 -0.42 -3.97 -14.72
N GLY A 97 0.86 -4.28 -14.75
CA GLY A 97 1.71 -4.07 -15.93
C GLY A 97 1.25 -4.85 -17.15
N PRO A 98 1.08 -6.19 -17.05
CA PRO A 98 0.52 -7.01 -18.12
C PRO A 98 -0.85 -6.56 -18.60
N GLU A 99 -1.77 -6.21 -17.67
CA GLU A 99 -3.10 -5.72 -18.02
C GLU A 99 -3.06 -4.43 -18.84
N ILE A 100 -2.22 -3.46 -18.44
CA ILE A 100 -2.02 -2.21 -19.19
C ILE A 100 -1.48 -2.52 -20.60
N TRP A 101 -0.48 -3.38 -20.68
CA TRP A 101 0.14 -3.77 -21.95
C TRP A 101 -0.87 -4.38 -22.92
N GLU A 102 -1.69 -5.32 -22.42
CA GLU A 102 -2.73 -5.98 -23.20
C GLU A 102 -3.82 -5.00 -23.64
N GLN A 103 -4.33 -4.16 -22.72
CA GLN A 103 -5.40 -3.19 -23.02
C GLN A 103 -4.97 -2.10 -24.00
N MET A 104 -3.68 -1.81 -24.09
CA MET A 104 -3.09 -0.85 -25.01
C MET A 104 -2.55 -1.49 -26.29
N ASP A 105 -2.76 -2.79 -26.51
CA ASP A 105 -2.22 -3.55 -27.65
C ASP A 105 -0.68 -3.37 -27.81
N GLY A 106 0.03 -3.12 -26.71
CA GLY A 106 1.48 -2.86 -26.70
C GLY A 106 1.89 -1.50 -27.25
N ASP A 107 0.95 -0.64 -27.62
CA ASP A 107 1.22 0.70 -28.17
C ASP A 107 1.35 1.73 -27.04
N ILE A 108 2.52 1.76 -26.42
CA ILE A 108 2.82 2.61 -25.25
C ILE A 108 4.16 3.32 -25.45
N ASP A 109 4.14 4.64 -25.49
CA ASP A 109 5.35 5.48 -25.52
C ASP A 109 5.82 5.86 -24.12
N ALA A 110 4.88 6.08 -23.20
CA ALA A 110 5.18 6.49 -21.84
C ALA A 110 4.14 5.98 -20.84
N PHE A 111 4.62 5.70 -19.63
CA PHE A 111 3.77 5.44 -18.46
C PHE A 111 4.03 6.50 -17.40
N VAL A 112 2.99 7.24 -17.04
CA VAL A 112 3.05 8.34 -16.07
C VAL A 112 2.21 7.96 -14.84
N ALA A 113 2.79 8.00 -13.67
CA ALA A 113 2.09 7.69 -12.42
C ALA A 113 2.51 8.58 -11.27
N GLY A 114 1.56 8.88 -10.37
CA GLY A 114 1.85 9.45 -9.06
C GLY A 114 2.58 8.44 -8.19
N VAL A 115 3.36 8.93 -7.23
CA VAL A 115 4.20 8.08 -6.36
C VAL A 115 3.77 8.22 -4.90
N GLY A 116 3.21 7.13 -4.34
CA GLY A 116 3.03 6.96 -2.90
C GLY A 116 4.15 6.09 -2.34
N SER A 117 3.93 4.76 -2.23
CA SER A 117 4.98 3.79 -1.87
C SER A 117 5.97 3.48 -3.00
N GLY A 118 5.66 3.89 -4.23
CA GLY A 118 6.44 3.57 -5.41
C GLY A 118 6.15 2.18 -6.01
N GLY A 119 5.26 1.40 -5.41
CA GLY A 119 4.98 0.03 -5.84
C GLY A 119 4.43 -0.05 -7.26
N THR A 120 3.45 0.77 -7.59
CA THR A 120 2.82 0.79 -8.92
C THR A 120 3.82 1.16 -10.01
N ILE A 121 4.48 2.31 -9.89
CA ILE A 121 5.41 2.79 -10.92
C ILE A 121 6.60 1.84 -11.07
N SER A 122 7.10 1.27 -9.98
CA SER A 122 8.22 0.33 -10.02
C SER A 122 7.82 -1.00 -10.69
N GLY A 123 6.69 -1.59 -10.28
CA GLY A 123 6.24 -2.87 -10.83
C GLY A 123 5.82 -2.76 -12.29
N VAL A 124 4.94 -1.82 -12.62
CA VAL A 124 4.52 -1.57 -14.01
C VAL A 124 5.71 -1.17 -14.87
N GLY A 125 6.58 -0.30 -14.37
CA GLY A 125 7.76 0.15 -15.09
C GLY A 125 8.70 -1.00 -15.45
N ARG A 126 8.98 -1.91 -14.52
CA ARG A 126 9.80 -3.11 -14.79
C ARG A 126 9.19 -3.97 -15.87
N PHE A 127 7.89 -4.24 -15.78
CA PHE A 127 7.21 -5.04 -16.80
C PHE A 127 7.24 -4.36 -18.17
N LEU A 128 6.84 -3.09 -18.27
CA LEU A 128 6.81 -2.36 -19.56
C LEU A 128 8.20 -2.26 -20.17
N LYS A 129 9.23 -1.97 -19.40
CA LYS A 129 10.62 -1.95 -19.85
C LYS A 129 11.12 -3.31 -20.34
N SER A 130 10.59 -4.41 -19.78
CA SER A 130 10.89 -5.77 -20.26
C SER A 130 10.27 -6.06 -21.63
N GLN A 131 9.13 -5.43 -21.94
CA GLN A 131 8.46 -5.54 -23.24
C GLN A 131 9.09 -4.63 -24.29
N ASN A 132 9.29 -3.37 -23.95
CA ASN A 132 9.93 -2.37 -24.81
C ASN A 132 10.79 -1.40 -23.97
N PRO A 133 12.14 -1.46 -24.09
CA PRO A 133 13.05 -0.60 -23.34
C PRO A 133 12.90 0.90 -23.63
N GLU A 134 12.33 1.27 -24.77
CA GLU A 134 12.16 2.67 -25.19
C GLU A 134 11.00 3.38 -24.45
N ILE A 135 10.10 2.64 -23.82
CA ILE A 135 8.99 3.24 -23.06
C ILE A 135 9.54 4.13 -21.94
N SER A 136 9.08 5.37 -21.89
CA SER A 136 9.43 6.30 -20.81
C SER A 136 8.61 6.02 -19.56
N ILE A 137 9.26 5.93 -18.41
CA ILE A 137 8.59 5.80 -17.09
C ILE A 137 8.76 7.11 -16.35
N VAL A 138 7.65 7.79 -16.05
CA VAL A 138 7.64 9.16 -15.53
C VAL A 138 6.91 9.21 -14.19
N ALA A 139 7.60 9.65 -13.15
CA ALA A 139 7.00 9.95 -11.86
C ALA A 139 6.37 11.36 -11.89
N ALA A 140 5.08 11.45 -11.61
CA ALA A 140 4.38 12.71 -11.36
C ALA A 140 4.41 12.98 -9.86
N ASP A 141 5.26 13.94 -9.46
CA ASP A 141 5.40 14.38 -8.06
C ASP A 141 4.80 15.78 -7.93
N PRO A 142 3.81 16.01 -7.02
CA PRO A 142 3.14 17.29 -6.84
C PRO A 142 4.01 18.35 -6.15
#